data_029670b6385db281654cac4a8483ca12
#
_entry.id   029670b6385db281654cac4a8483ca12
#
_cell.length_a   1.000
_cell.length_b   1.000
_cell.length_c   1.000
_cell.angle_alpha   90.00
_cell.angle_beta   90.00
_cell.angle_gamma   90.00
#
_symmetry.space_group_name_H-M   'P 1'
#
loop_
_entity.id
_entity.type
_entity.pdbx_description
1 polymer ?
#
loop_
_entity_poly.entity_id
_entity_poly.type
_entity_poly.pdbx_seq_one_letter_code
_entity_poly.pdbx_strand_id
1 'polypeptide(L)'
;MSVRRTKIVATLGPASNSPEMLEQLILAGLDVARLNFSHGTPDEHKARAKLVRDIAAKHGRFVALLGDLQGPKIRIAKFANKKIELKIGDQFTFSTSHPLTEGNQQVVGIDYPDLVKDCGVGDELLLDDGRVVMRVDTATDDALHCTVLIGGPLSDHKGINRRGGGLTAPALTEKDKADIKLAAEMQVDYLAVSFPRDAA
;
A
#
# COMPACT_ATOMS: atom_id res chain seq x y z
N MET A 1 -35.31 -9.02 -13.39
CA MET A 1 -33.88 -9.34 -13.16
C MET A 1 -33.61 -9.18 -11.67
N SER A 2 -33.08 -10.21 -11.01
CA SER A 2 -32.68 -10.07 -9.60
C SER A 2 -31.48 -9.12 -9.51
N VAL A 3 -31.61 -8.06 -8.71
CA VAL A 3 -30.50 -7.14 -8.47
C VAL A 3 -29.44 -7.87 -7.64
N ARG A 4 -28.24 -8.06 -8.21
CA ARG A 4 -27.11 -8.64 -7.49
C ARG A 4 -26.75 -7.77 -6.30
N ARG A 5 -26.75 -8.35 -5.08
CA ARG A 5 -26.39 -7.64 -3.83
C ARG A 5 -24.90 -7.43 -3.69
N THR A 6 -24.09 -8.45 -4.03
CA THR A 6 -22.63 -8.36 -3.99
C THR A 6 -22.12 -7.42 -5.07
N LYS A 7 -21.27 -6.47 -4.70
CA LYS A 7 -20.62 -5.53 -5.61
C LYS A 7 -19.22 -6.02 -5.94
N ILE A 8 -18.84 -5.90 -7.21
CA ILE A 8 -17.49 -6.24 -7.68
C ILE A 8 -16.68 -4.96 -7.78
N VAL A 9 -15.58 -4.90 -7.01
CA VAL A 9 -14.57 -3.85 -7.09
C VAL A 9 -13.35 -4.44 -7.79
N ALA A 10 -12.89 -3.82 -8.87
CA ALA A 10 -11.66 -4.23 -9.54
C ALA A 10 -10.68 -3.07 -9.65
N THR A 11 -9.42 -3.34 -9.30
CA THR A 11 -8.33 -2.38 -9.50
C THR A 11 -7.93 -2.35 -10.96
N LEU A 12 -7.93 -1.15 -11.54
CA LEU A 12 -7.44 -0.95 -12.89
C LEU A 12 -5.91 -0.81 -12.86
N GLY A 13 -5.25 -1.65 -13.65
CA GLY A 13 -3.78 -1.73 -13.73
C GLY A 13 -3.35 -2.20 -15.13
N PRO A 14 -2.07 -2.54 -15.32
CA PRO A 14 -1.52 -2.90 -16.64
C PRO A 14 -2.31 -3.96 -17.40
N ALA A 15 -2.85 -4.95 -16.68
CA ALA A 15 -3.65 -6.02 -17.29
C ALA A 15 -5.07 -5.59 -17.73
N SER A 16 -5.56 -4.43 -17.27
CA SER A 16 -6.92 -3.94 -17.54
C SER A 16 -6.94 -2.55 -18.17
N ASN A 17 -5.82 -2.12 -18.78
CA ASN A 17 -5.69 -0.77 -19.35
C ASN A 17 -6.24 -0.64 -20.77
N SER A 18 -6.45 -1.76 -21.50
CA SER A 18 -6.98 -1.65 -22.86
C SER A 18 -8.48 -1.38 -22.84
N PRO A 19 -9.00 -0.58 -23.79
CA PRO A 19 -10.43 -0.32 -23.90
C PRO A 19 -11.27 -1.61 -24.00
N GLU A 20 -10.77 -2.60 -24.73
CA GLU A 20 -11.45 -3.88 -24.96
C GLU A 20 -11.56 -4.69 -23.66
N MET A 21 -10.48 -4.76 -22.87
CA MET A 21 -10.50 -5.46 -21.58
C MET A 21 -11.41 -4.75 -20.59
N LEU A 22 -11.36 -3.42 -20.54
CA LEU A 22 -12.22 -2.64 -19.67
C LEU A 22 -13.70 -2.80 -20.04
N GLU A 23 -14.01 -2.82 -21.34
CA GLU A 23 -15.36 -3.09 -21.84
C GLU A 23 -15.87 -4.47 -21.41
N GLN A 24 -15.02 -5.51 -21.53
CA GLN A 24 -15.34 -6.86 -21.05
C GLN A 24 -15.61 -6.89 -19.54
N LEU A 25 -14.79 -6.21 -18.73
CA LEU A 25 -14.99 -6.11 -17.27
C LEU A 25 -16.34 -5.45 -16.93
N ILE A 26 -16.67 -4.36 -17.60
CA ILE A 26 -17.94 -3.64 -17.40
C ILE A 26 -19.12 -4.52 -17.79
N LEU A 27 -19.06 -5.21 -18.92
CA LEU A 27 -20.11 -6.12 -19.37
C LEU A 27 -20.25 -7.35 -18.47
N ALA A 28 -19.12 -7.86 -17.93
CA ALA A 28 -19.12 -8.96 -16.98
C ALA A 28 -19.70 -8.56 -15.59
N GLY A 29 -19.92 -7.26 -15.35
CA GLY A 29 -20.61 -6.78 -14.17
C GLY A 29 -19.72 -6.09 -13.14
N LEU A 30 -18.67 -5.41 -13.58
CA LEU A 30 -17.91 -4.49 -12.72
C LEU A 30 -18.84 -3.42 -12.17
N ASP A 31 -18.82 -3.21 -10.85
CA ASP A 31 -19.61 -2.17 -10.17
C ASP A 31 -18.75 -0.96 -9.81
N VAL A 32 -17.48 -1.18 -9.42
CA VAL A 32 -16.56 -0.13 -8.98
C VAL A 32 -15.18 -0.34 -9.59
N ALA A 33 -14.69 0.65 -10.31
CA ALA A 33 -13.34 0.71 -10.85
C ALA A 33 -12.42 1.44 -9.84
N ARG A 34 -11.49 0.70 -9.22
CA ARG A 34 -10.53 1.26 -8.26
C ARG A 34 -9.28 1.77 -8.99
N LEU A 35 -8.94 3.03 -8.75
CA LEU A 35 -7.74 3.72 -9.20
C LEU A 35 -6.76 3.80 -8.02
N ASN A 36 -5.68 3.03 -8.06
CA ASN A 36 -4.67 3.04 -6.99
C ASN A 36 -3.67 4.19 -7.23
N PHE A 37 -3.76 5.25 -6.44
CA PHE A 37 -2.89 6.41 -6.54
C PHE A 37 -1.46 6.19 -6.06
N SER A 38 -1.13 4.99 -5.54
CA SER A 38 0.27 4.62 -5.29
C SER A 38 1.09 4.46 -6.56
N HIS A 39 0.44 4.34 -7.73
CA HIS A 39 1.08 4.09 -9.02
C HIS A 39 0.42 4.92 -10.11
N GLY A 40 1.18 5.22 -11.15
CA GLY A 40 0.70 6.00 -12.29
C GLY A 40 0.82 7.52 -12.09
N THR A 41 0.49 8.25 -13.14
CA THR A 41 0.51 9.71 -13.19
C THR A 41 -0.90 10.29 -13.13
N PRO A 42 -1.07 11.58 -12.78
CA PRO A 42 -2.36 12.26 -12.84
C PRO A 42 -3.09 12.12 -14.19
N ASP A 43 -2.34 12.25 -15.30
CA ASP A 43 -2.92 12.17 -16.64
C ASP A 43 -3.39 10.76 -16.97
N GLU A 44 -2.65 9.72 -16.56
CA GLU A 44 -3.07 8.33 -16.71
C GLU A 44 -4.35 8.06 -15.92
N HIS A 45 -4.48 8.57 -14.71
CA HIS A 45 -5.70 8.42 -13.91
C HIS A 45 -6.89 9.14 -14.54
N LYS A 46 -6.70 10.38 -15.03
CA LYS A 46 -7.73 11.12 -15.77
C LYS A 46 -8.20 10.37 -17.02
N ALA A 47 -7.25 9.85 -17.80
CA ALA A 47 -7.57 9.09 -19.02
C ALA A 47 -8.35 7.81 -18.68
N ARG A 48 -7.95 7.05 -17.65
CA ARG A 48 -8.66 5.85 -17.20
C ARG A 48 -10.07 6.17 -16.70
N ALA A 49 -10.22 7.21 -15.87
CA ALA A 49 -11.52 7.65 -15.36
C ALA A 49 -12.48 7.99 -16.51
N LYS A 50 -11.99 8.76 -17.49
CA LYS A 50 -12.76 9.10 -18.69
C LYS A 50 -13.16 7.85 -19.47
N LEU A 51 -12.22 6.94 -19.71
CA LEU A 51 -12.47 5.70 -20.46
C LEU A 51 -13.53 4.82 -19.79
N VAL A 52 -13.48 4.66 -18.46
CA VAL A 52 -14.51 3.94 -17.68
C VAL A 52 -15.90 4.54 -17.93
N ARG A 53 -16.02 5.86 -17.83
CA ARG A 53 -17.30 6.55 -18.03
C ARG A 53 -17.82 6.45 -19.45
N ASP A 54 -16.95 6.63 -20.43
CA ASP A 54 -17.33 6.56 -21.84
C ASP A 54 -17.86 5.16 -22.19
N ILE A 55 -17.17 4.09 -21.74
CA ILE A 55 -17.59 2.71 -21.98
C ILE A 55 -18.87 2.38 -21.20
N ALA A 56 -18.95 2.77 -19.93
CA ALA A 56 -20.14 2.54 -19.11
C ALA A 56 -21.38 3.21 -19.74
N ALA A 57 -21.26 4.46 -20.18
CA ALA A 57 -22.32 5.18 -20.87
C ALA A 57 -22.73 4.50 -22.18
N LYS A 58 -21.76 4.05 -23.00
CA LYS A 58 -22.01 3.30 -24.26
C LYS A 58 -22.91 2.09 -24.04
N HIS A 59 -22.79 1.41 -22.89
CA HIS A 59 -23.55 0.19 -22.56
C HIS A 59 -24.71 0.42 -21.59
N GLY A 60 -25.05 1.68 -21.26
CA GLY A 60 -26.10 2.00 -20.30
C GLY A 60 -25.84 1.42 -18.89
N ARG A 61 -24.55 1.31 -18.52
CA ARG A 61 -24.11 0.79 -17.22
C ARG A 61 -23.68 1.93 -16.29
N PHE A 62 -23.83 1.70 -15.00
CA PHE A 62 -23.32 2.59 -13.96
C PHE A 62 -22.14 1.90 -13.28
N VAL A 63 -20.96 2.48 -13.42
CA VAL A 63 -19.71 2.01 -12.78
C VAL A 63 -19.13 3.15 -11.99
N ALA A 64 -19.02 2.97 -10.68
CA ALA A 64 -18.42 3.97 -9.81
C ALA A 64 -16.89 3.98 -9.92
N LEU A 65 -16.29 5.16 -9.67
CA LEU A 65 -14.85 5.35 -9.56
C LEU A 65 -14.46 5.48 -8.09
N LEU A 66 -13.48 4.70 -7.66
CA LEU A 66 -12.88 4.80 -6.33
C LEU A 66 -11.43 5.19 -6.47
N GLY A 67 -11.08 6.37 -5.97
CA GLY A 67 -9.69 6.81 -5.79
C GLY A 67 -9.15 6.26 -4.47
N ASP A 68 -8.01 5.56 -4.51
CA ASP A 68 -7.40 4.98 -3.31
C ASP A 68 -6.06 5.64 -3.04
N LEU A 69 -6.02 6.45 -1.96
CA LEU A 69 -4.85 7.22 -1.55
C LEU A 69 -3.72 6.30 -1.09
N GLN A 70 -2.49 6.69 -1.38
CA GLN A 70 -1.32 5.91 -0.98
C GLN A 70 -1.14 5.88 0.53
N GLY A 71 -1.35 7.02 1.20
CA GLY A 71 -1.01 7.22 2.60
C GLY A 71 0.50 7.20 2.88
N PRO A 72 0.90 7.30 4.14
CA PRO A 72 2.29 7.22 4.57
C PRO A 72 2.78 5.77 4.51
N LYS A 73 3.16 5.30 3.32
CA LYS A 73 3.65 3.94 3.16
C LYS A 73 5.09 3.84 3.66
N ILE A 74 5.23 3.41 4.91
CA ILE A 74 6.53 3.13 5.54
C ILE A 74 7.13 1.88 4.90
N ARG A 75 8.40 1.94 4.53
CA ARG A 75 9.10 0.86 3.83
C ARG A 75 10.45 0.59 4.46
N ILE A 76 10.88 -0.67 4.38
CA ILE A 76 12.29 -1.00 4.55
C ILE A 76 13.10 -0.53 3.35
N ALA A 77 14.37 -0.33 3.55
CA ALA A 77 15.32 0.07 2.51
C ALA A 77 15.69 -1.10 1.58
N LYS A 78 16.80 -1.01 0.88
CA LYS A 78 17.26 -2.03 -0.08
C LYS A 78 18.20 -3.02 0.56
N PHE A 79 18.20 -4.23 0.04
CA PHE A 79 19.21 -5.25 0.32
C PHE A 79 20.32 -5.21 -0.73
N ALA A 80 21.57 -5.45 -0.32
CA ALA A 80 22.69 -5.55 -1.24
C ALA A 80 22.44 -6.58 -2.38
N ASN A 81 21.74 -7.67 -2.05
CA ASN A 81 21.39 -8.74 -2.97
C ASN A 81 19.91 -8.71 -3.42
N LYS A 82 19.22 -7.56 -3.32
CA LYS A 82 17.82 -7.33 -3.68
C LYS A 82 16.79 -8.08 -2.83
N LYS A 83 17.13 -9.23 -2.28
CA LYS A 83 16.27 -10.02 -1.40
C LYS A 83 17.09 -10.90 -0.46
N ILE A 84 16.46 -11.30 0.63
CA ILE A 84 16.96 -12.27 1.60
C ILE A 84 15.90 -13.34 1.86
N GLU A 85 16.27 -14.42 2.51
CA GLU A 85 15.35 -15.47 2.97
C GLU A 85 15.45 -15.58 4.48
N LEU A 86 14.35 -15.36 5.20
CA LEU A 86 14.29 -15.38 6.65
C LEU A 86 13.61 -16.65 7.15
N LYS A 87 14.15 -17.22 8.23
CA LYS A 87 13.60 -18.40 8.89
C LYS A 87 13.02 -18.01 10.26
N ILE A 88 12.06 -18.78 10.71
CA ILE A 88 11.50 -18.62 12.07
C ILE A 88 12.63 -18.76 13.09
N GLY A 89 12.71 -17.81 14.02
CA GLY A 89 13.75 -17.73 15.05
C GLY A 89 14.98 -16.92 14.66
N ASP A 90 15.14 -16.53 13.38
CA ASP A 90 16.24 -15.64 12.98
C ASP A 90 16.14 -14.31 13.73
N GLN A 91 17.33 -13.77 14.07
CA GLN A 91 17.45 -12.42 14.63
C GLN A 91 17.61 -11.42 13.49
N PHE A 92 16.84 -10.35 13.52
CA PHE A 92 16.87 -9.33 12.48
C PHE A 92 16.75 -7.92 13.07
N THR A 93 17.44 -6.96 12.47
CA THR A 93 17.50 -5.58 12.95
C THR A 93 16.98 -4.60 11.90
N PHE A 94 16.10 -3.70 12.31
CA PHE A 94 15.74 -2.50 11.56
C PHE A 94 16.52 -1.34 12.17
N SER A 95 17.26 -0.58 11.35
CA SER A 95 18.11 0.50 11.89
C SER A 95 17.97 1.79 11.07
N THR A 96 17.89 2.92 11.77
CA THR A 96 17.90 4.26 11.16
C THR A 96 19.30 4.71 10.75
N SER A 97 20.33 4.12 11.35
CA SER A 97 21.74 4.43 11.07
C SER A 97 22.38 3.52 10.01
N HIS A 98 21.72 2.40 9.65
CA HIS A 98 22.22 1.50 8.61
C HIS A 98 22.02 2.09 7.21
N PRO A 99 23.03 1.99 6.29
CA PRO A 99 22.89 2.50 4.92
C PRO A 99 21.66 1.92 4.20
N LEU A 100 20.94 2.79 3.49
CA LEU A 100 19.67 2.43 2.83
C LEU A 100 19.84 1.50 1.61
N THR A 101 21.05 1.16 1.21
CA THR A 101 21.36 0.32 0.04
C THR A 101 22.11 -0.97 0.39
N GLU A 102 22.43 -1.21 1.65
CA GLU A 102 23.37 -2.24 2.10
C GLU A 102 22.74 -3.27 3.06
N GLY A 103 21.42 -3.39 3.08
CA GLY A 103 20.74 -4.40 3.88
C GLY A 103 21.24 -5.80 3.57
N ASN A 104 21.24 -6.67 4.58
CA ASN A 104 21.72 -8.04 4.48
C ASN A 104 20.83 -9.00 5.27
N GLN A 105 21.30 -10.24 5.53
CA GLN A 105 20.54 -11.27 6.24
C GLN A 105 20.22 -10.92 7.71
N GLN A 106 20.86 -9.89 8.29
CA GLN A 106 20.77 -9.56 9.72
C GLN A 106 20.22 -8.16 9.97
N VAL A 107 20.34 -7.24 9.01
CA VAL A 107 19.96 -5.84 9.19
C VAL A 107 19.52 -5.18 7.90
N VAL A 108 18.57 -4.26 8.02
CA VAL A 108 18.16 -3.36 6.92
C VAL A 108 17.90 -1.95 7.45
N GLY A 109 18.21 -0.95 6.63
CA GLY A 109 17.83 0.43 6.88
C GLY A 109 16.31 0.64 6.76
N ILE A 110 15.81 1.68 7.40
CA ILE A 110 14.40 2.11 7.31
C ILE A 110 14.33 3.56 6.85
N ASP A 111 13.35 3.85 5.99
CA ASP A 111 13.11 5.20 5.44
C ASP A 111 12.24 6.09 6.34
N TYR A 112 11.72 5.52 7.44
CA TYR A 112 10.91 6.21 8.43
C TYR A 112 11.60 6.15 9.81
N PRO A 113 12.40 7.16 10.18
CA PRO A 113 13.19 7.13 11.44
C PRO A 113 12.35 7.03 12.71
N ASP A 114 11.13 7.55 12.72
CA ASP A 114 10.26 7.50 13.89
C ASP A 114 9.71 6.10 14.19
N LEU A 115 9.91 5.11 13.33
CA LEU A 115 9.52 3.73 13.58
C LEU A 115 10.11 3.19 14.89
N VAL A 116 11.36 3.56 15.21
CA VAL A 116 12.02 3.12 16.44
C VAL A 116 11.41 3.72 17.71
N LYS A 117 10.78 4.90 17.58
CA LYS A 117 10.05 5.55 18.68
C LYS A 117 8.61 5.03 18.81
N ASP A 118 8.03 4.66 17.70
CA ASP A 118 6.65 4.20 17.61
C ASP A 118 6.47 2.75 18.05
N CYS A 119 7.56 1.97 18.08
CA CYS A 119 7.54 0.54 18.41
C CYS A 119 8.30 0.24 19.69
N GLY A 120 7.74 -0.60 20.53
CA GLY A 120 8.33 -1.06 21.77
C GLY A 120 8.50 -2.57 21.84
N VAL A 121 9.14 -3.05 22.90
CA VAL A 121 9.32 -4.48 23.19
C VAL A 121 7.97 -5.20 23.20
N GLY A 122 7.86 -6.31 22.49
CA GLY A 122 6.65 -7.11 22.37
C GLY A 122 5.77 -6.75 21.17
N ASP A 123 5.99 -5.60 20.52
CA ASP A 123 5.25 -5.26 19.30
C ASP A 123 5.57 -6.21 18.15
N GLU A 124 4.56 -6.49 17.32
CA GLU A 124 4.74 -7.26 16.10
C GLU A 124 4.77 -6.37 14.86
N LEU A 125 5.81 -6.54 14.06
CA LEU A 125 6.00 -5.86 12.79
C LEU A 125 5.59 -6.79 11.65
N LEU A 126 4.73 -6.27 10.77
CA LEU A 126 4.19 -6.96 9.61
C LEU A 126 4.88 -6.43 8.36
N LEU A 127 5.64 -7.29 7.67
CA LEU A 127 6.34 -6.94 6.44
C LEU A 127 5.67 -7.62 5.23
N ASP A 128 5.74 -6.97 4.07
CA ASP A 128 5.14 -7.46 2.83
C ASP A 128 3.68 -7.92 3.03
N ASP A 129 2.86 -7.02 3.60
CA ASP A 129 1.45 -7.26 3.93
C ASP A 129 1.22 -8.46 4.89
N GLY A 130 2.18 -8.71 5.78
CA GLY A 130 2.12 -9.75 6.81
C GLY A 130 2.63 -11.12 6.35
N ARG A 131 3.26 -11.21 5.19
CA ARG A 131 3.94 -12.45 4.74
C ARG A 131 5.13 -12.81 5.60
N VAL A 132 5.82 -11.80 6.12
CA VAL A 132 6.87 -11.95 7.13
C VAL A 132 6.44 -11.20 8.38
N VAL A 133 6.57 -11.84 9.55
CA VAL A 133 6.19 -11.24 10.84
C VAL A 133 7.37 -11.36 11.79
N MET A 134 7.67 -10.27 12.49
CA MET A 134 8.74 -10.21 13.49
C MET A 134 8.22 -9.60 14.78
N ARG A 135 8.71 -10.07 15.92
CA ARG A 135 8.46 -9.45 17.23
C ARG A 135 9.66 -8.63 17.63
N VAL A 136 9.42 -7.43 18.13
CA VAL A 136 10.46 -6.58 18.72
C VAL A 136 10.86 -7.13 20.09
N ASP A 137 12.12 -7.52 20.22
CA ASP A 137 12.69 -8.01 21.47
C ASP A 137 13.42 -6.90 22.24
N THR A 138 14.03 -5.94 21.52
CA THR A 138 14.70 -4.78 22.11
C THR A 138 14.56 -3.59 21.17
N ALA A 139 14.28 -2.41 21.74
CA ALA A 139 14.26 -1.13 21.04
C ALA A 139 15.35 -0.22 21.63
N THR A 140 16.12 0.41 20.73
CA THR A 140 17.10 1.45 21.06
C THR A 140 16.72 2.77 20.38
N ASP A 141 17.48 3.83 20.55
CA ASP A 141 17.21 5.13 19.93
C ASP A 141 17.29 5.08 18.38
N ASP A 142 18.01 4.10 17.84
CA ASP A 142 18.31 3.99 16.41
C ASP A 142 17.99 2.63 15.79
N ALA A 143 17.54 1.64 16.56
CA ALA A 143 17.28 0.29 16.05
C ALA A 143 16.18 -0.46 16.80
N LEU A 144 15.50 -1.36 16.06
CA LEU A 144 14.62 -2.41 16.59
C LEU A 144 15.27 -3.76 16.33
N HIS A 145 15.60 -4.49 17.40
CA HIS A 145 16.09 -5.86 17.32
C HIS A 145 14.90 -6.81 17.46
N CYS A 146 14.75 -7.70 16.51
CA CYS A 146 13.55 -8.52 16.36
C CYS A 146 13.88 -9.99 16.21
N THR A 147 12.95 -10.84 16.64
CA THR A 147 12.91 -12.28 16.31
C THR A 147 11.85 -12.54 15.24
N VAL A 148 12.19 -13.28 14.20
CA VAL A 148 11.29 -13.69 13.14
C VAL A 148 10.29 -14.71 13.67
N LEU A 149 8.98 -14.38 13.60
CA LEU A 149 7.87 -15.29 13.97
C LEU A 149 7.30 -16.03 12.76
N ILE A 150 7.21 -15.37 11.61
CA ILE A 150 6.83 -15.97 10.33
C ILE A 150 7.90 -15.59 9.32
N GLY A 151 8.62 -16.59 8.83
CA GLY A 151 9.69 -16.43 7.86
C GLY A 151 9.20 -16.41 6.42
N GLY A 152 10.14 -16.15 5.51
CA GLY A 152 9.88 -16.12 4.08
C GLY A 152 10.81 -15.16 3.34
N PRO A 153 10.61 -15.00 2.03
CA PRO A 153 11.40 -14.06 1.24
C PRO A 153 11.05 -12.61 1.59
N LEU A 154 12.06 -11.79 1.80
CA LEU A 154 11.94 -10.35 2.01
C LEU A 154 12.81 -9.61 1.00
N SER A 155 12.21 -8.71 0.22
CA SER A 155 12.89 -7.96 -0.85
C SER A 155 12.86 -6.45 -0.60
N ASP A 156 13.55 -5.70 -1.48
CA ASP A 156 13.66 -4.25 -1.42
C ASP A 156 12.31 -3.54 -1.26
N HIS A 157 12.31 -2.46 -0.50
CA HIS A 157 11.19 -1.52 -0.38
C HIS A 157 9.85 -2.14 0.03
N LYS A 158 9.87 -3.27 0.73
CA LYS A 158 8.63 -3.85 1.27
C LYS A 158 8.04 -2.97 2.36
N GLY A 159 6.72 -2.90 2.38
CA GLY A 159 5.98 -2.20 3.42
C GLY A 159 6.25 -2.82 4.79
N ILE A 160 6.30 -1.97 5.81
CA ILE A 160 6.37 -2.38 7.21
C ILE A 160 5.24 -1.70 7.97
N ASN A 161 4.51 -2.46 8.75
CA ASN A 161 3.42 -2.00 9.59
C ASN A 161 3.56 -2.57 11.00
N ARG A 162 3.02 -1.88 12.00
CA ARG A 162 2.86 -2.41 13.35
C ARG A 162 1.48 -3.06 13.48
N ARG A 163 1.41 -4.27 14.04
CA ARG A 163 0.14 -4.92 14.33
C ARG A 163 -0.67 -4.08 15.32
N GLY A 164 -1.92 -3.81 14.98
CA GLY A 164 -2.79 -2.95 15.80
C GLY A 164 -2.63 -1.45 15.53
N GLY A 165 -1.75 -1.03 14.61
CA GLY A 165 -1.55 0.37 14.27
C GLY A 165 -0.65 1.12 15.27
N GLY A 166 -0.86 2.44 15.40
CA GLY A 166 -0.15 3.27 16.39
C GLY A 166 1.15 3.91 15.90
N LEU A 167 1.45 3.83 14.59
CA LEU A 167 2.55 4.61 14.01
C LEU A 167 2.16 6.10 13.93
N THR A 168 3.12 6.99 14.23
CA THR A 168 2.87 8.44 14.31
C THR A 168 2.96 9.16 12.97
N ALA A 169 3.25 8.44 11.88
CA ALA A 169 3.24 9.01 10.54
C ALA A 169 1.91 9.75 10.25
N PRO A 170 1.95 10.94 9.64
CA PRO A 170 0.72 11.69 9.34
C PRO A 170 -0.19 10.88 8.42
N ALA A 171 -1.51 10.89 8.68
CA ALA A 171 -2.50 10.13 7.92
C ALA A 171 -2.53 10.48 6.42
N LEU A 172 -2.23 11.75 6.09
CA LEU A 172 -2.16 12.26 4.73
C LEU A 172 -0.76 12.83 4.45
N THR A 173 -0.15 12.34 3.39
CA THR A 173 1.09 12.92 2.84
C THR A 173 0.79 14.12 1.94
N GLU A 174 1.80 14.89 1.55
CA GLU A 174 1.63 15.97 0.54
C GLU A 174 1.16 15.41 -0.81
N LYS A 175 1.62 14.18 -1.15
CA LYS A 175 1.11 13.48 -2.33
C LYS A 175 -0.38 13.19 -2.20
N ASP A 176 -0.84 12.70 -1.06
CA ASP A 176 -2.27 12.41 -0.85
C ASP A 176 -3.12 13.67 -0.95
N LYS A 177 -2.63 14.81 -0.45
CA LYS A 177 -3.31 16.11 -0.60
C LYS A 177 -3.43 16.55 -2.06
N ALA A 178 -2.42 16.26 -2.89
CA ALA A 178 -2.49 16.51 -4.33
C ALA A 178 -3.44 15.51 -5.01
N ASP A 179 -3.41 14.25 -4.62
CA ASP A 179 -4.29 13.20 -5.14
C ASP A 179 -5.76 13.41 -4.77
N ILE A 180 -6.06 14.00 -3.61
CA ILE A 180 -7.43 14.41 -3.23
C ILE A 180 -7.96 15.47 -4.20
N LYS A 181 -7.14 16.45 -4.57
CA LYS A 181 -7.52 17.47 -5.57
C LYS A 181 -7.77 16.83 -6.94
N LEU A 182 -6.87 15.94 -7.35
CA LEU A 182 -7.02 15.16 -8.58
C LEU A 182 -8.31 14.32 -8.57
N ALA A 183 -8.61 13.64 -7.46
CA ALA A 183 -9.83 12.88 -7.29
C ALA A 183 -11.09 13.75 -7.43
N ALA A 184 -11.07 14.94 -6.84
CA ALA A 184 -12.16 15.92 -6.99
C ALA A 184 -12.31 16.40 -8.44
N GLU A 185 -11.21 16.73 -9.14
CA GLU A 185 -11.24 17.08 -10.57
C GLU A 185 -11.81 15.96 -11.44
N MET A 186 -11.44 14.71 -11.14
CA MET A 186 -11.97 13.54 -11.83
C MET A 186 -13.39 13.19 -11.41
N GLN A 187 -13.95 13.85 -10.40
CA GLN A 187 -15.28 13.56 -9.84
C GLN A 187 -15.44 12.08 -9.47
N VAL A 188 -14.48 11.50 -8.74
CA VAL A 188 -14.61 10.12 -8.26
C VAL A 188 -15.81 10.01 -7.30
N ASP A 189 -16.45 8.84 -7.28
CA ASP A 189 -17.61 8.59 -6.42
C ASP A 189 -17.20 8.23 -4.98
N TYR A 190 -16.02 7.65 -4.83
CA TYR A 190 -15.46 7.26 -3.53
C TYR A 190 -13.99 7.62 -3.45
N LEU A 191 -13.56 8.00 -2.24
CA LEU A 191 -12.15 8.20 -1.91
C LEU A 191 -11.82 7.35 -0.68
N ALA A 192 -10.82 6.45 -0.82
CA ALA A 192 -10.33 5.62 0.28
C ALA A 192 -9.10 6.28 0.91
N VAL A 193 -9.14 6.45 2.23
CA VAL A 193 -8.00 6.90 3.04
C VAL A 193 -7.36 5.65 3.65
N SER A 194 -6.12 5.33 3.22
CA SER A 194 -5.47 4.06 3.57
C SER A 194 -5.03 3.95 5.04
N PHE A 195 -4.73 5.08 5.69
CA PHE A 195 -4.21 5.10 7.06
C PHE A 195 -4.92 6.14 7.93
N PRO A 196 -6.24 6.00 8.16
CA PRO A 196 -6.94 6.92 9.05
C PRO A 196 -6.43 6.76 10.49
N ARG A 197 -6.28 7.89 11.23
CA ARG A 197 -5.78 7.88 12.62
C ARG A 197 -6.83 8.32 13.62
N ASP A 198 -7.43 9.46 13.38
CA ASP A 198 -8.40 10.10 14.26
C ASP A 198 -9.45 10.86 13.44
N ALA A 199 -10.40 11.47 14.12
CA ALA A 199 -11.50 12.23 13.51
C ALA A 199 -11.22 13.75 13.41
N ALA A 200 -10.01 14.19 13.81
CA ALA A 200 -9.63 15.60 13.83
C ALA A 200 -8.98 16.05 12.52
#